data_01146f838197253c9eced9f22ed6fea7
#
_entry.id   01146f838197253c9eced9f22ed6fea7
#
_cell.length_a   1.000
_cell.length_b   1.000
_cell.length_c   1.000
_cell.angle_alpha   90.00
_cell.angle_beta   90.00
_cell.angle_gamma   90.00
#
_symmetry.space_group_name_H-M   'P 1'
#
loop_
_entity.id
_entity.type
_entity.pdbx_description
1 polymer ?
#
loop_
_entity_poly.entity_id
_entity_poly.type
_entity_poly.pdbx_seq_one_letter_code
_entity_poly.pdbx_strand_id
1 'polypeptide(L)'
;MYLGIDLGTSELKLVLLSPRHHIEASARSPLSISRPQPVWSEQQPEDWWRALEDAMAQLALSHPDAMRAVRGIGLSGQMHGAVLLDVADAVLRPAILWNDGRSASQCRALMRDVP
;
A
#
# COMPACT_ATOMS: atom_id res chain seq x y z
N MET A 1 3.71 -18.12 -13.72
CA MET A 1 3.13 -16.77 -13.53
C MET A 1 3.91 -16.01 -12.47
N TYR A 2 3.81 -14.70 -12.48
CA TYR A 2 4.34 -13.81 -11.44
C TYR A 2 3.21 -12.87 -11.00
N LEU A 3 3.19 -12.50 -9.72
CA LEU A 3 2.22 -11.57 -9.17
C LEU A 3 2.94 -10.27 -8.79
N GLY A 4 2.53 -9.16 -9.37
CA GLY A 4 2.92 -7.83 -8.94
C GLY A 4 1.86 -7.26 -7.98
N ILE A 5 2.30 -6.69 -6.87
CA ILE A 5 1.44 -6.01 -5.89
C ILE A 5 1.93 -4.57 -5.79
N ASP A 6 1.06 -3.62 -6.06
CA ASP A 6 1.33 -2.18 -5.91
C ASP A 6 0.36 -1.57 -4.91
N LEU A 7 0.88 -1.21 -3.75
CA LEU A 7 0.14 -0.52 -2.69
C LEU A 7 0.23 1.00 -2.92
N GLY A 8 -0.66 1.52 -3.75
CA GLY A 8 -0.77 2.96 -4.00
C GLY A 8 -1.48 3.70 -2.86
N THR A 9 -1.63 5.01 -3.03
CA THR A 9 -2.32 5.86 -2.05
C THR A 9 -3.84 5.77 -2.15
N SER A 10 -4.38 5.63 -3.37
CA SER A 10 -5.82 5.63 -3.63
C SER A 10 -6.40 4.25 -3.91
N GLU A 11 -5.57 3.30 -4.28
CA GLU A 11 -5.94 1.92 -4.56
C GLU A 11 -4.75 0.98 -4.36
N LEU A 12 -5.04 -0.27 -4.04
CA LEU A 12 -4.12 -1.39 -4.21
C LEU A 12 -4.40 -2.04 -5.55
N LYS A 13 -3.34 -2.34 -6.30
CA LYS A 13 -3.42 -2.98 -7.61
C LYS A 13 -2.62 -4.27 -7.64
N LEU A 14 -3.22 -5.32 -8.21
CA LEU A 14 -2.57 -6.58 -8.51
C LEU A 14 -2.44 -6.76 -10.03
N VAL A 15 -1.35 -7.37 -10.45
CA VAL A 15 -1.10 -7.71 -11.85
C VAL A 15 -0.54 -9.13 -11.92
N LEU A 16 -1.21 -10.00 -12.69
CA LEU A 16 -0.67 -11.30 -13.06
C LEU A 16 0.12 -11.18 -14.37
N LEU A 17 1.37 -11.59 -14.34
CA LEU A 17 2.27 -11.59 -15.47
C LEU A 17 2.59 -13.03 -15.91
N SER A 18 2.53 -13.27 -17.21
CA SER A 18 3.04 -14.51 -17.81
C SER A 18 4.58 -14.56 -17.76
N PRO A 19 5.20 -15.75 -17.97
CA PRO A 19 6.66 -15.86 -18.12
C PRO A 19 7.22 -15.04 -19.30
N ARG A 20 6.36 -14.63 -20.23
CA ARG A 20 6.72 -13.76 -21.36
C ARG A 20 6.49 -12.27 -21.07
N HIS A 21 6.24 -11.90 -19.81
CA HIS A 21 5.99 -10.55 -19.34
C HIS A 21 4.74 -9.88 -19.93
N HIS A 22 3.76 -10.66 -20.35
CA HIS A 22 2.44 -10.14 -20.74
C HIS A 22 1.54 -10.08 -19.52
N ILE A 23 0.75 -9.02 -19.41
CA ILE A 23 -0.31 -8.90 -18.40
C ILE A 23 -1.45 -9.84 -18.80
N GLU A 24 -1.69 -10.86 -17.99
CA GLU A 24 -2.78 -11.83 -18.18
C GLU A 24 -4.07 -11.36 -17.48
N ALA A 25 -3.93 -10.75 -16.30
CA ALA A 25 -5.05 -10.23 -15.54
C ALA A 25 -4.60 -9.14 -14.57
N SER A 26 -5.54 -8.33 -14.12
CA SER A 26 -5.32 -7.38 -13.03
C SER A 26 -6.58 -7.26 -12.17
N ALA A 27 -6.38 -6.93 -10.89
CA ALA A 27 -7.44 -6.59 -9.96
C ALA A 27 -7.08 -5.33 -9.21
N ARG A 28 -8.07 -4.65 -8.63
CA ARG A 28 -7.90 -3.42 -7.86
C ARG A 28 -8.84 -3.41 -6.68
N SER A 29 -8.38 -2.83 -5.58
CA SER A 29 -9.23 -2.52 -4.44
C SER A 29 -8.98 -1.08 -4.00
N PRO A 30 -10.03 -0.26 -3.84
CA PRO A 30 -9.88 1.15 -3.48
C PRO A 30 -9.41 1.30 -2.04
N LEU A 31 -8.68 2.39 -1.78
CA LEU A 31 -8.22 2.79 -0.46
C LEU A 31 -8.75 4.19 -0.12
N SER A 32 -9.28 4.35 1.09
CA SER A 32 -9.74 5.63 1.59
C SER A 32 -8.63 6.38 2.31
N ILE A 33 -8.58 7.70 2.12
CA ILE A 33 -7.67 8.59 2.85
C ILE A 33 -8.49 9.35 3.88
N SER A 34 -8.09 9.28 5.14
CA SER A 34 -8.63 10.09 6.22
C SER A 34 -7.93 11.44 6.29
N ARG A 35 -8.69 12.52 6.46
CA ARG A 35 -8.18 13.89 6.63
C ARG A 35 -8.82 14.53 7.86
N PRO A 36 -8.46 14.07 9.07
CA PRO A 36 -9.12 14.49 10.32
C PRO A 36 -8.89 15.97 10.67
N GLN A 37 -7.85 16.60 10.10
CA GLN A 37 -7.54 18.02 10.26
C GLN A 37 -6.99 18.60 8.93
N PRO A 38 -6.96 19.92 8.75
CA PRO A 38 -6.28 20.55 7.64
C PRO A 38 -4.84 20.07 7.50
N VAL A 39 -4.41 19.81 6.28
CA VAL A 39 -3.07 19.30 5.87
C VAL A 39 -2.72 17.91 6.38
N TRP A 40 -3.60 17.22 7.11
CA TRP A 40 -3.39 15.85 7.55
C TRP A 40 -3.82 14.85 6.46
N SER A 41 -3.11 13.75 6.38
CA SER A 41 -3.40 12.67 5.44
C SER A 41 -2.99 11.33 6.07
N GLU A 42 -3.97 10.48 6.36
CA GLU A 42 -3.78 9.24 7.12
C GLU A 42 -4.51 8.06 6.46
N GLN A 43 -4.00 6.86 6.69
CA GLN A 43 -4.68 5.61 6.36
C GLN A 43 -4.51 4.60 7.49
N GLN A 44 -5.49 3.70 7.63
CA GLN A 44 -5.38 2.54 8.52
C GLN A 44 -4.58 1.45 7.80
N PRO A 45 -3.48 0.93 8.38
CA PRO A 45 -2.72 -0.15 7.77
C PRO A 45 -3.54 -1.43 7.54
N GLU A 46 -4.53 -1.70 8.39
CA GLU A 46 -5.47 -2.82 8.23
C GLU A 46 -6.29 -2.72 6.94
N ASP A 47 -6.57 -1.51 6.45
CA ASP A 47 -7.30 -1.33 5.19
C ASP A 47 -6.44 -1.75 3.98
N TRP A 48 -5.11 -1.61 4.07
CA TRP A 48 -4.19 -2.10 3.04
C TRP A 48 -4.25 -3.62 2.93
N TRP A 49 -4.31 -4.30 4.09
CA TRP A 49 -4.42 -5.76 4.13
C TRP A 49 -5.75 -6.25 3.57
N ARG A 50 -6.87 -5.62 3.97
CA ARG A 50 -8.19 -5.93 3.42
C ARG A 50 -8.25 -5.71 1.91
N ALA A 51 -7.68 -4.60 1.42
CA ALA A 51 -7.62 -4.33 -0.01
C ALA A 51 -6.81 -5.40 -0.77
N LEU A 52 -5.72 -5.90 -0.17
CA LEU A 52 -4.96 -7.02 -0.72
C LEU A 52 -5.81 -8.30 -0.80
N GLU A 53 -6.48 -8.66 0.29
CA GLU A 53 -7.34 -9.84 0.34
C GLU A 53 -8.46 -9.76 -0.71
N ASP A 54 -9.13 -8.61 -0.83
CA ASP A 54 -10.18 -8.37 -1.82
C ASP A 54 -9.66 -8.52 -3.26
N ALA A 55 -8.53 -7.91 -3.58
CA ALA A 55 -7.96 -7.99 -4.91
C ALA A 55 -7.45 -9.41 -5.24
N MET A 56 -6.89 -10.12 -4.24
CA MET A 56 -6.48 -11.53 -4.38
C MET A 56 -7.69 -12.44 -4.63
N ALA A 57 -8.80 -12.22 -3.91
CA ALA A 57 -10.03 -12.98 -4.12
C ALA A 57 -10.60 -12.78 -5.54
N GLN A 58 -10.57 -11.54 -6.06
CA GLN A 58 -10.99 -11.24 -7.43
C GLN A 58 -10.18 -12.05 -8.47
N LEU A 59 -8.84 -12.07 -8.33
CA LEU A 59 -7.99 -12.84 -9.23
C LEU A 59 -8.16 -14.35 -9.06
N ALA A 60 -8.33 -14.83 -7.83
CA ALA A 60 -8.53 -16.25 -7.56
C ALA A 60 -9.85 -16.78 -8.16
N LEU A 61 -10.90 -15.95 -8.18
CA LEU A 61 -12.18 -16.29 -8.79
C LEU A 61 -12.13 -16.23 -10.30
N SER A 62 -11.50 -15.19 -10.88
CA SER A 62 -11.50 -14.98 -12.32
C SER A 62 -10.43 -15.79 -13.06
N HIS A 63 -9.28 -16.03 -12.43
CA HIS A 63 -8.09 -16.68 -13.04
C HIS A 63 -7.46 -17.72 -12.09
N PRO A 64 -8.22 -18.74 -11.64
CA PRO A 64 -7.78 -19.67 -10.60
C PRO A 64 -6.53 -20.46 -11.00
N ASP A 65 -6.40 -20.87 -12.26
CA ASP A 65 -5.24 -21.64 -12.73
C ASP A 65 -3.99 -20.76 -12.79
N ALA A 66 -4.11 -19.53 -13.24
CA ALA A 66 -3.00 -18.58 -13.29
C ALA A 66 -2.52 -18.23 -11.88
N MET A 67 -3.43 -18.08 -10.93
CA MET A 67 -3.10 -17.84 -9.52
C MET A 67 -2.36 -19.02 -8.89
N ARG A 68 -2.80 -20.26 -9.13
CA ARG A 68 -2.09 -21.47 -8.68
C ARG A 68 -0.69 -21.61 -9.29
N ALA A 69 -0.49 -21.06 -10.47
CA ALA A 69 0.79 -21.11 -11.18
C ALA A 69 1.76 -19.98 -10.80
N VAL A 70 1.44 -19.13 -9.82
CA VAL A 70 2.32 -18.05 -9.34
C VAL A 70 3.56 -18.67 -8.69
N ARG A 71 4.75 -18.23 -9.14
CA ARG A 71 6.06 -18.71 -8.70
C ARG A 71 6.90 -17.63 -8.01
N GLY A 72 6.45 -16.39 -8.08
CA GLY A 72 7.14 -15.27 -7.45
C GLY A 72 6.22 -14.06 -7.32
N ILE A 73 6.47 -13.25 -6.30
CA ILE A 73 5.74 -12.03 -5.98
C ILE A 73 6.71 -10.87 -6.00
N GLY A 74 6.35 -9.79 -6.67
CA GLY A 74 7.03 -8.49 -6.62
C GLY A 74 6.17 -7.47 -5.89
N LEU A 75 6.79 -6.68 -5.02
CA LEU A 75 6.12 -5.65 -4.23
C LEU A 75 6.56 -4.26 -4.67
N SER A 76 5.60 -3.36 -4.77
CA SER A 76 5.77 -1.92 -4.91
C SER A 76 4.75 -1.22 -4.01
N GLY A 77 4.99 0.04 -3.68
CA GLY A 77 4.03 0.80 -2.90
C GLY A 77 4.44 2.24 -2.67
N GLN A 78 3.51 3.00 -2.07
CA GLN A 78 3.76 4.37 -1.67
C GLN A 78 4.91 4.43 -0.66
N MET A 79 5.78 5.42 -0.82
CA MET A 79 6.95 5.62 0.03
C MET A 79 6.70 6.72 1.08
N HIS A 80 7.64 6.86 2.03
CA HIS A 80 7.66 7.94 3.03
C HIS A 80 6.47 7.94 4.01
N GLY A 81 5.62 6.91 4.02
CA GLY A 81 4.59 6.72 5.03
C GLY A 81 5.19 6.14 6.32
N ALA A 82 4.72 6.60 7.47
CA ALA A 82 5.17 6.10 8.77
C ALA A 82 4.07 5.24 9.43
N VAL A 83 4.38 3.96 9.67
CA VAL A 83 3.56 3.05 10.48
C VAL A 83 4.29 2.78 11.79
N LEU A 84 3.61 3.04 12.91
CA LEU A 84 4.14 2.78 14.24
C LEU A 84 3.49 1.53 14.83
N LEU A 85 4.32 0.62 15.30
CA LEU A 85 3.91 -0.63 15.93
C LEU A 85 4.37 -0.66 17.39
N ASP A 86 3.65 -1.37 18.23
CA ASP A 86 4.10 -1.69 19.58
C ASP A 86 4.99 -2.95 19.60
N VAL A 87 5.36 -3.38 20.81
CA VAL A 87 6.22 -4.56 21.00
C VAL A 87 5.56 -5.89 20.60
N ALA A 88 4.25 -5.89 20.39
CA ALA A 88 3.45 -7.02 19.94
C ALA A 88 3.06 -6.90 18.45
N ASP A 89 3.70 -6.00 17.70
CA ASP A 89 3.42 -5.66 16.30
C ASP A 89 2.00 -5.11 16.05
N ALA A 90 1.32 -4.61 17.10
CA ALA A 90 0.02 -3.96 16.93
C ALA A 90 0.20 -2.51 16.48
N VAL A 91 -0.65 -2.09 15.54
CA VAL A 91 -0.64 -0.72 15.00
C VAL A 91 -1.07 0.26 16.08
N LEU A 92 -0.20 1.21 16.43
CA LEU A 92 -0.45 2.20 17.49
C LEU A 92 -1.37 3.33 17.04
N ARG A 93 -1.37 3.67 15.75
CA ARG A 93 -2.14 4.76 15.17
C ARG A 93 -2.21 4.64 13.65
N PRO A 94 -3.13 5.38 12.99
CA PRO A 94 -3.14 5.48 11.54
C PRO A 94 -1.78 5.88 10.97
N ALA A 95 -1.43 5.32 9.82
CA ALA A 95 -0.21 5.67 9.09
C ALA A 95 -0.28 7.13 8.61
N ILE A 96 0.76 7.89 8.87
CA ILE A 96 0.95 9.24 8.32
C ILE A 96 1.49 9.09 6.90
N LEU A 97 0.77 9.62 5.91
CA LEU A 97 1.11 9.45 4.50
C LEU A 97 2.15 10.49 4.03
N TRP A 98 2.74 10.22 2.88
CA TRP A 98 3.77 11.06 2.26
C TRP A 98 3.30 12.50 1.94
N ASN A 99 2.01 12.68 1.71
CA ASN A 99 1.37 13.96 1.41
C ASN A 99 0.78 14.68 2.64
N ASP A 100 1.14 14.22 3.85
CA ASP A 100 0.77 14.85 5.12
C ASP A 100 1.68 16.04 5.40
N GLY A 101 1.10 17.17 5.77
CA GLY A 101 1.82 18.42 6.01
C GLY A 101 2.08 18.78 7.48
N ARG A 102 1.65 17.91 8.44
CA ARG A 102 1.71 18.23 9.88
C ARG A 102 3.12 18.46 10.43
N SER A 103 4.14 17.83 9.85
CA SER A 103 5.54 17.92 10.29
C SER A 103 6.32 19.11 9.72
N ALA A 104 5.68 20.01 8.98
CA ALA A 104 6.37 21.12 8.31
C ALA A 104 7.17 22.02 9.25
N SER A 105 6.70 22.27 10.48
CA SER A 105 7.43 23.06 11.48
C SER A 105 8.67 22.34 12.02
N GLN A 106 8.57 21.03 12.26
CA GLN A 106 9.68 20.20 12.69
C GLN A 106 10.75 20.07 11.59
N CYS A 107 10.33 19.89 10.33
CA CYS A 107 11.27 19.91 9.20
C CYS A 107 12.06 21.22 9.14
N ARG A 108 11.39 22.37 9.28
CA ARG A 108 12.10 23.68 9.31
C ARG A 108 13.05 23.81 10.49
N ALA A 109 12.69 23.27 11.67
CA ALA A 109 13.60 23.27 12.83
C ALA A 109 14.84 22.41 12.55
N LEU A 110 14.66 21.18 12.09
CA LEU A 110 15.77 20.27 11.74
C LEU A 110 16.71 20.87 10.70
N MET A 111 16.18 21.50 9.65
CA MET A 111 17.00 22.15 8.61
C MET A 111 17.84 23.34 9.12
N ARG A 112 17.49 23.94 10.26
CA ARG A 112 18.31 24.98 10.90
C ARG A 112 19.40 24.38 11.77
N ASP A 113 19.10 23.27 12.44
CA ASP A 113 19.93 22.69 13.50
C ASP A 113 20.92 21.66 12.91
N VAL A 114 20.65 21.14 11.72
CA VAL A 114 21.49 20.17 10.99
C VAL A 114 21.70 20.71 9.56
N PRO A 115 22.76 21.51 9.34
CA PRO A 115 23.10 22.07 8.03
C PRO A 115 23.60 21.05 7.00
#